data_ac2d542ee8390d9cccc19607d13c3a94
#
_entry.id   ac2d542ee8390d9cccc19607d13c3a94
#
_cell.length_a   1.000
_cell.length_b   1.000
_cell.length_c   1.000
_cell.angle_alpha   90.00
_cell.angle_beta   90.00
_cell.angle_gamma   90.00
#
_symmetry.space_group_name_H-M   'P 1'
#
loop_
_entity.id
_entity.type
_entity.pdbx_description
1 polymer ?
#
loop_
_entity_poly.entity_id
_entity_poly.type
_entity_poly.pdbx_seq_one_letter_code
_entity_poly.pdbx_strand_id
1 'polypeptide(L)'
;SAPTALTVAGSNYTLGSSAVASKISSLNGGGVGEVVTLLLGMDNEVADVITGEEADSVFYGVVQTANRSLVEDNGADVLQKISVMCTDGIIRTVNIDKSLNYPTGWLVEISVTPEGEQVTAIESKSVSGTINETATALGDYALADDVQILDTTSEGLAGTVRPSRIAGTKLNALTVRYYTLNEQGQIDRLILNDVTGDLWKYGVLDDVKNLAVNASSILGTLTGSGSSGSGSSSSGNSSSSSGSTGSTTNTTTVTDDLRSVLVPTTSEILWGVIDGSLLSTVWNRITSSSGSLLSIGLKQLADITGQPMSTILNFVGGGATYICYINGSQASFSTSVKYPVLAGGLAVRQNVNGTVKAIIQLMPMKIDKVGAASVMSNGIRYETADDMQVYLWYKGQYYATKLSEVNSEGYYLTGWYDNFGCAAGKRVRVIVAVKRD
;
A
#
# COMPACT_ATOMS: atom_id res chain seq x y z
N SER A 1 -10.95 50.55 -8.75
CA SER A 1 -11.50 49.25 -9.18
C SER A 1 -10.82 48.16 -8.36
N ALA A 2 -11.58 47.21 -7.83
CA ALA A 2 -11.00 46.10 -7.13
C ALA A 2 -10.10 45.26 -8.10
N PRO A 3 -8.96 44.75 -7.61
CA PRO A 3 -8.13 43.92 -8.45
C PRO A 3 -8.92 42.68 -8.90
N THR A 4 -8.69 42.26 -10.15
CA THR A 4 -9.36 41.08 -10.75
C THR A 4 -8.41 39.91 -10.90
N ALA A 5 -7.13 40.09 -10.60
CA ALA A 5 -6.10 39.06 -10.69
C ALA A 5 -5.06 39.24 -9.57
N LEU A 6 -4.44 38.12 -9.24
CA LEU A 6 -3.40 37.98 -8.22
C LEU A 6 -2.23 37.18 -8.80
N THR A 7 -1.00 37.63 -8.51
CA THR A 7 0.20 36.86 -8.86
C THR A 7 0.81 36.29 -7.57
N VAL A 8 0.92 34.96 -7.49
CA VAL A 8 1.52 34.25 -6.35
C VAL A 8 2.61 33.31 -6.88
N ALA A 9 3.81 33.44 -6.31
CA ALA A 9 4.97 32.62 -6.70
C ALA A 9 5.20 32.55 -8.23
N GLY A 10 4.94 33.66 -8.94
CA GLY A 10 5.10 33.76 -10.39
C GLY A 10 3.94 33.21 -11.22
N SER A 11 2.89 32.68 -10.60
CA SER A 11 1.66 32.23 -11.28
C SER A 11 0.54 33.25 -11.12
N ASN A 12 -0.23 33.45 -12.20
CA ASN A 12 -1.35 34.39 -12.22
C ASN A 12 -2.67 33.65 -11.97
N TYR A 13 -3.47 34.19 -11.07
CA TYR A 13 -4.78 33.69 -10.70
C TYR A 13 -5.85 34.76 -10.91
N THR A 14 -7.02 34.38 -11.37
CA THR A 14 -8.20 35.25 -11.44
C THR A 14 -8.92 35.21 -10.09
N LEU A 15 -9.44 36.33 -9.62
CA LEU A 15 -10.20 36.41 -8.37
C LEU A 15 -11.68 36.17 -8.63
N GLY A 16 -12.29 35.22 -7.93
CA GLY A 16 -13.67 34.81 -8.10
C GLY A 16 -14.70 35.84 -7.61
N SER A 17 -14.30 36.79 -6.74
CA SER A 17 -15.21 37.81 -6.23
C SER A 17 -14.49 39.07 -5.76
N SER A 18 -15.25 40.17 -5.67
CA SER A 18 -14.76 41.42 -5.07
C SER A 18 -14.50 41.30 -3.56
N ALA A 19 -15.14 40.34 -2.88
CA ALA A 19 -14.89 40.06 -1.47
C ALA A 19 -13.48 39.50 -1.26
N VAL A 20 -13.06 38.55 -2.13
CA VAL A 20 -11.70 38.00 -2.14
C VAL A 20 -10.67 39.11 -2.44
N ALA A 21 -10.96 39.93 -3.42
CA ALA A 21 -10.10 41.10 -3.72
C ALA A 21 -9.94 42.06 -2.55
N SER A 22 -11.01 42.32 -1.83
CA SER A 22 -10.99 43.19 -0.62
C SER A 22 -10.18 42.52 0.51
N LYS A 23 -10.32 41.24 0.69
CA LYS A 23 -9.59 40.45 1.69
C LYS A 23 -8.08 40.53 1.46
N ILE A 24 -7.64 40.34 0.21
CA ILE A 24 -6.22 40.47 -0.18
C ILE A 24 -5.74 41.91 0.00
N SER A 25 -6.53 42.90 -0.42
CA SER A 25 -6.17 44.31 -0.31
C SER A 25 -6.09 44.81 1.13
N SER A 26 -6.72 44.14 2.08
CA SER A 26 -6.65 44.44 3.51
C SER A 26 -5.36 43.94 4.18
N LEU A 27 -4.59 43.07 3.49
CA LEU A 27 -3.31 42.61 3.98
C LEU A 27 -2.26 43.73 3.99
N ASN A 28 -1.30 43.60 4.89
CA ASN A 28 -0.21 44.56 5.01
C ASN A 28 0.57 44.62 3.68
N GLY A 29 0.76 45.80 3.13
CA GLY A 29 1.41 46.00 1.83
C GLY A 29 0.65 45.41 0.63
N GLY A 30 -0.67 45.12 0.76
CA GLY A 30 -1.47 44.46 -0.27
C GLY A 30 -1.09 42.99 -0.49
N GLY A 31 -0.52 42.37 0.53
CA GLY A 31 -0.14 40.94 0.54
C GLY A 31 1.24 40.65 -0.06
N VAL A 32 2.01 41.65 -0.45
CA VAL A 32 3.38 41.47 -0.96
C VAL A 32 4.30 41.02 0.18
N GLY A 33 4.85 39.80 0.07
CA GLY A 33 5.68 39.16 1.11
C GLY A 33 4.90 38.39 2.17
N GLU A 34 3.58 38.38 2.08
CA GLU A 34 2.72 37.57 2.97
C GLU A 34 2.55 36.15 2.43
N VAL A 35 2.49 35.18 3.32
CA VAL A 35 2.09 33.80 2.98
C VAL A 35 0.58 33.75 3.00
N VAL A 36 0.00 33.27 1.90
CA VAL A 36 -1.45 33.10 1.76
C VAL A 36 -1.78 31.74 1.21
N THR A 37 -2.87 31.14 1.68
CA THR A 37 -3.44 29.92 1.10
C THR A 37 -4.58 30.31 0.18
N LEU A 38 -4.48 29.95 -1.11
CA LEU A 38 -5.52 30.19 -2.10
C LEU A 38 -6.46 28.99 -2.17
N LEU A 39 -7.74 29.21 -1.92
CA LEU A 39 -8.80 28.23 -2.21
C LEU A 39 -9.28 28.44 -3.64
N LEU A 40 -9.06 27.43 -4.51
CA LEU A 40 -9.43 27.50 -5.92
C LEU A 40 -10.81 26.89 -6.13
N GLY A 41 -11.65 27.58 -6.88
CA GLY A 41 -12.92 27.08 -7.36
C GLY A 41 -12.79 26.12 -8.56
N MET A 42 -13.92 25.62 -9.06
CA MET A 42 -13.96 24.65 -10.17
C MET A 42 -13.35 25.18 -11.48
N ASP A 43 -13.40 26.49 -11.69
CA ASP A 43 -12.84 27.16 -12.87
C ASP A 43 -11.40 27.66 -12.65
N ASN A 44 -10.74 27.15 -11.60
CA ASN A 44 -9.37 27.54 -11.22
C ASN A 44 -9.24 29.03 -10.84
N GLU A 45 -10.33 29.69 -10.51
CA GLU A 45 -10.37 31.02 -9.92
C GLU A 45 -10.16 30.97 -8.39
N VAL A 46 -9.64 32.03 -7.79
CA VAL A 46 -9.51 32.11 -6.35
C VAL A 46 -10.88 32.40 -5.74
N ALA A 47 -11.47 31.38 -5.13
CA ALA A 47 -12.76 31.44 -4.47
C ALA A 47 -12.67 32.07 -3.07
N ASP A 48 -11.55 31.83 -2.36
CA ASP A 48 -11.24 32.48 -1.08
C ASP A 48 -9.72 32.51 -0.84
N VAL A 49 -9.30 33.33 0.13
CA VAL A 49 -7.92 33.45 0.59
C VAL A 49 -7.89 33.32 2.10
N ILE A 50 -7.10 32.41 2.60
CA ILE A 50 -6.79 32.31 4.04
C ILE A 50 -5.52 33.09 4.28
N THR A 51 -5.60 34.07 5.17
CA THR A 51 -4.54 35.06 5.43
C THR A 51 -4.14 35.04 6.88
N GLY A 52 -2.85 35.17 7.13
CA GLY A 52 -2.28 35.83 8.35
C GLY A 52 -2.39 35.12 9.70
N GLU A 53 -3.20 34.09 9.87
CA GLU A 53 -3.24 33.32 11.13
C GLU A 53 -2.33 32.09 11.10
N GLU A 54 -1.69 31.81 9.96
CA GLU A 54 -0.78 30.68 9.83
C GLU A 54 0.65 30.96 10.32
N ALA A 55 0.96 32.19 10.72
CA ALA A 55 2.30 32.56 11.18
C ALA A 55 2.76 31.78 12.43
N ASP A 56 1.82 31.18 13.16
CA ASP A 56 2.08 30.31 14.32
C ASP A 56 1.34 28.97 14.19
N SER A 57 1.17 28.48 12.98
CA SER A 57 0.47 27.22 12.75
C SER A 57 1.38 26.02 12.99
N VAL A 58 0.82 25.01 13.64
CA VAL A 58 1.51 23.75 13.92
C VAL A 58 0.82 22.62 13.17
N PHE A 59 1.60 21.86 12.40
CA PHE A 59 1.13 20.71 11.63
C PHE A 59 1.80 19.44 12.08
N TYR A 60 1.05 18.37 12.16
CA TYR A 60 1.53 17.05 12.53
C TYR A 60 1.43 16.10 11.33
N GLY A 61 2.44 15.27 11.13
CA GLY A 61 2.44 14.37 9.99
C GLY A 61 3.51 13.29 10.04
N VAL A 62 3.64 12.60 8.92
CA VAL A 62 4.64 11.55 8.71
C VAL A 62 5.56 11.90 7.55
N VAL A 63 6.85 11.68 7.74
CA VAL A 63 7.87 11.88 6.69
C VAL A 63 7.66 10.84 5.59
N GLN A 64 7.39 11.29 4.38
CA GLN A 64 7.28 10.44 3.19
C GLN A 64 8.61 10.25 2.51
N THR A 65 9.33 11.33 2.26
CA THR A 65 10.64 11.30 1.60
C THR A 65 11.61 12.25 2.29
N ALA A 66 12.89 11.88 2.25
CA ALA A 66 13.99 12.75 2.67
C ALA A 66 15.05 12.74 1.57
N ASN A 67 15.20 13.87 0.89
CA ASN A 67 16.07 14.03 -0.25
C ASN A 67 17.20 15.02 0.04
N ARG A 68 18.41 14.68 -0.39
CA ARG A 68 19.58 15.55 -0.35
C ARG A 68 20.01 15.90 -1.77
N SER A 69 20.23 17.18 -2.03
CA SER A 69 20.76 17.66 -3.31
C SER A 69 21.90 18.65 -3.07
N LEU A 70 22.82 18.71 -4.01
CA LEU A 70 23.83 19.75 -4.03
C LEU A 70 23.19 21.06 -4.53
N VAL A 71 23.56 22.19 -3.92
CA VAL A 71 23.19 23.51 -4.42
C VAL A 71 24.08 23.83 -5.62
N GLU A 72 23.48 24.03 -6.80
CA GLU A 72 24.23 24.19 -8.06
C GLU A 72 25.13 25.43 -8.12
N ASP A 73 24.80 26.49 -7.38
CA ASP A 73 25.52 27.77 -7.49
C ASP A 73 26.86 27.86 -6.75
N ASN A 74 27.13 26.96 -5.79
CA ASN A 74 28.37 27.03 -5.01
C ASN A 74 29.11 25.68 -4.84
N GLY A 75 28.60 24.58 -5.36
CA GLY A 75 29.25 23.27 -5.37
C GLY A 75 29.63 22.63 -4.01
N ALA A 76 29.44 23.38 -2.91
CA ALA A 76 29.86 23.02 -1.56
C ALA A 76 28.73 22.87 -0.55
N ASP A 77 27.52 23.29 -0.90
CA ASP A 77 26.39 23.26 0.04
C ASP A 77 25.39 22.16 -0.31
N VAL A 78 24.89 21.49 0.71
CA VAL A 78 23.89 20.41 0.59
C VAL A 78 22.55 20.95 1.05
N LEU A 79 21.59 21.01 0.15
CA LEU A 79 20.20 21.27 0.48
C LEU A 79 19.54 19.94 0.85
N GLN A 80 18.91 19.89 2.01
CA GLN A 80 18.12 18.74 2.42
C GLN A 80 16.65 19.14 2.52
N LYS A 81 15.79 18.37 1.86
CA LYS A 81 14.35 18.54 1.85
C LYS A 81 13.66 17.27 2.33
N ILE A 82 12.63 17.46 3.15
CA ILE A 82 11.70 16.38 3.50
C ILE A 82 10.32 16.73 2.99
N SER A 83 9.60 15.71 2.55
CA SER A 83 8.16 15.82 2.27
C SER A 83 7.40 15.11 3.38
N VAL A 84 6.44 15.80 3.96
CA VAL A 84 5.64 15.36 5.10
C VAL A 84 4.17 15.37 4.70
N MET A 85 3.50 14.22 4.81
CA MET A 85 2.05 14.16 4.73
C MET A 85 1.48 14.53 6.07
N CYS A 86 0.77 15.64 6.14
CA CYS A 86 0.18 16.15 7.36
C CYS A 86 -1.26 15.67 7.57
N THR A 87 -1.75 15.77 8.81
CA THR A 87 -3.09 15.31 9.20
C THR A 87 -4.22 15.98 8.46
N ASP A 88 -4.01 17.20 7.96
CA ASP A 88 -4.94 17.96 7.12
C ASP A 88 -5.02 17.46 5.67
N GLY A 89 -4.21 16.46 5.31
CA GLY A 89 -4.16 15.89 3.96
C GLY A 89 -3.23 16.63 3.00
N ILE A 90 -2.50 17.62 3.47
CA ILE A 90 -1.58 18.41 2.65
C ILE A 90 -0.16 17.88 2.78
N ILE A 91 0.51 17.70 1.65
CA ILE A 91 1.94 17.35 1.63
C ILE A 91 2.74 18.64 1.69
N ARG A 92 3.50 18.82 2.78
CA ARG A 92 4.42 19.95 2.95
C ARG A 92 5.84 19.52 2.66
N THR A 93 6.56 20.35 1.93
CA THR A 93 7.99 20.13 1.64
C THR A 93 8.82 21.20 2.31
N VAL A 94 9.59 20.79 3.30
CA VAL A 94 10.35 21.68 4.17
C VAL A 94 11.84 21.48 3.96
N ASN A 95 12.58 22.60 3.92
CA ASN A 95 14.04 22.59 3.95
C ASN A 95 14.50 22.39 5.40
N ILE A 96 15.43 21.46 5.61
CA ILE A 96 15.96 21.18 6.93
C ILE A 96 17.50 21.29 6.91
N ASP A 97 18.09 21.54 8.07
CA ASP A 97 19.54 21.58 8.21
C ASP A 97 20.17 20.22 7.83
N LYS A 98 21.31 20.28 7.14
CA LYS A 98 22.03 19.09 6.66
C LYS A 98 22.51 18.15 7.77
N SER A 99 22.63 18.62 9.00
CA SER A 99 22.98 17.81 10.18
C SER A 99 21.81 16.99 10.73
N LEU A 100 20.56 17.36 10.39
CA LEU A 100 19.37 16.68 10.84
C LEU A 100 19.07 15.47 9.95
N ASN A 101 18.44 14.46 10.54
CA ASN A 101 18.00 13.28 9.81
C ASN A 101 16.58 12.89 10.24
N TYR A 102 15.66 12.90 9.28
CA TYR A 102 14.27 12.50 9.47
C TYR A 102 13.96 11.34 8.52
N PRO A 103 14.15 10.09 8.96
CA PRO A 103 13.86 8.91 8.13
C PRO A 103 12.39 8.87 7.70
N THR A 104 12.15 8.28 6.53
CA THR A 104 10.80 7.95 6.05
C THR A 104 10.01 7.18 7.12
N GLY A 105 8.76 7.56 7.32
CA GLY A 105 7.88 6.98 8.31
C GLY A 105 7.97 7.60 9.71
N TRP A 106 8.89 8.52 9.97
CA TRP A 106 8.96 9.24 11.25
C TRP A 106 7.81 10.23 11.40
N LEU A 107 7.38 10.37 12.65
CA LEU A 107 6.41 11.38 13.05
C LEU A 107 7.14 12.70 13.28
N VAL A 108 6.59 13.77 12.73
CA VAL A 108 7.13 15.11 12.88
C VAL A 108 6.03 16.15 13.12
N GLU A 109 6.43 17.19 13.80
CA GLU A 109 5.73 18.47 13.92
C GLU A 109 6.41 19.47 13.01
N ILE A 110 5.64 20.24 12.27
CA ILE A 110 6.09 21.39 11.49
C ILE A 110 5.50 22.61 12.14
N SER A 111 6.34 23.47 12.70
CA SER A 111 5.94 24.78 13.22
C SER A 111 6.27 25.84 12.18
N VAL A 112 5.28 26.62 11.79
CA VAL A 112 5.45 27.77 10.89
C VAL A 112 5.51 29.01 11.77
N THR A 113 6.66 29.69 11.74
CA THR A 113 6.90 30.90 12.51
C THR A 113 7.32 32.04 11.59
N PRO A 114 7.33 33.32 12.03
CA PRO A 114 7.83 34.42 11.22
C PRO A 114 9.28 34.22 10.73
N GLU A 115 10.08 33.44 11.47
CA GLU A 115 11.46 33.11 11.13
C GLU A 115 11.58 31.97 10.11
N GLY A 116 10.46 31.32 9.80
CA GLY A 116 10.38 30.21 8.83
C GLY A 116 9.82 28.91 9.42
N GLU A 117 9.86 27.87 8.61
CA GLU A 117 9.39 26.55 8.97
C GLU A 117 10.45 25.78 9.78
N GLN A 118 10.04 25.23 10.90
CA GLN A 118 10.86 24.36 11.74
C GLN A 118 10.25 22.97 11.81
N VAL A 119 11.10 21.93 11.75
CA VAL A 119 10.67 20.53 11.86
C VAL A 119 11.26 19.92 13.11
N THR A 120 10.41 19.29 13.90
CA THR A 120 10.78 18.58 15.11
C THR A 120 10.26 17.15 15.08
N ALA A 121 11.12 16.17 15.36
CA ALA A 121 10.66 14.80 15.56
C ALA A 121 9.81 14.70 16.82
N ILE A 122 8.68 14.02 16.75
CA ILE A 122 7.80 13.81 17.89
C ILE A 122 7.76 12.35 18.30
N GLU A 123 7.68 12.13 19.61
CA GLU A 123 7.55 10.80 20.17
C GLU A 123 6.11 10.28 20.02
N SER A 124 5.98 8.95 19.95
CA SER A 124 4.66 8.32 19.93
C SER A 124 3.88 8.64 21.21
N LYS A 125 2.63 9.04 21.02
CA LYS A 125 1.66 9.26 22.10
C LYS A 125 0.37 8.54 21.72
N SER A 126 0.07 7.45 22.42
CA SER A 126 -1.04 6.58 22.09
C SER A 126 -2.21 6.72 23.03
N VAL A 127 -3.39 6.38 22.53
CA VAL A 127 -4.64 6.23 23.29
C VAL A 127 -5.29 4.92 22.89
N SER A 128 -6.02 4.29 23.81
CA SER A 128 -6.73 3.04 23.56
C SER A 128 -8.21 3.22 23.82
N GLY A 129 -9.03 2.57 23.02
CA GLY A 129 -10.48 2.62 23.16
C GLY A 129 -11.17 2.09 21.92
N THR A 130 -12.48 2.15 21.88
CA THR A 130 -13.29 1.86 20.70
C THR A 130 -13.83 3.17 20.16
N ILE A 131 -13.67 3.39 18.86
CA ILE A 131 -14.42 4.45 18.16
C ILE A 131 -15.90 4.06 18.23
N ASN A 132 -16.76 4.93 18.75
CA ASN A 132 -18.18 4.63 18.82
C ASN A 132 -18.81 4.55 17.42
N GLU A 133 -20.04 3.99 17.32
CA GLU A 133 -20.73 3.78 16.05
C GLU A 133 -21.05 5.09 15.29
N THR A 134 -21.15 6.20 16.03
CA THR A 134 -21.36 7.54 15.44
C THR A 134 -20.06 8.24 15.07
N ALA A 135 -18.91 7.62 15.37
CA ALA A 135 -17.58 8.15 15.12
C ALA A 135 -17.33 9.53 15.75
N THR A 136 -17.88 9.77 16.94
CA THR A 136 -17.76 11.03 17.70
C THR A 136 -16.91 10.91 18.95
N ALA A 137 -16.45 9.70 19.30
CA ALA A 137 -15.60 9.47 20.47
C ALA A 137 -14.67 8.26 20.27
N LEU A 138 -13.49 8.33 20.90
CA LEU A 138 -12.54 7.23 21.04
C LEU A 138 -12.36 6.93 22.55
N GLY A 139 -12.95 5.83 23.02
CA GLY A 139 -12.98 5.54 24.45
C GLY A 139 -13.62 6.67 25.25
N ASP A 140 -12.85 7.24 26.17
CA ASP A 140 -13.30 8.33 27.05
C ASP A 140 -13.12 9.73 26.44
N TYR A 141 -12.50 9.85 25.26
CA TYR A 141 -12.24 11.13 24.60
C TYR A 141 -13.28 11.38 23.51
N ALA A 142 -13.89 12.56 23.52
CA ALA A 142 -14.65 13.03 22.37
C ALA A 142 -13.69 13.33 21.20
N LEU A 143 -14.16 13.13 19.99
CA LEU A 143 -13.49 13.62 18.79
C LEU A 143 -14.01 15.03 18.49
N ALA A 144 -13.12 15.95 18.11
CA ALA A 144 -13.53 17.27 17.63
C ALA A 144 -14.33 17.15 16.32
N ASP A 145 -15.22 18.10 16.06
CA ASP A 145 -16.05 18.07 14.84
C ASP A 145 -15.18 18.16 13.56
N ASP A 146 -14.01 18.81 13.65
CA ASP A 146 -13.01 19.00 12.61
C ASP A 146 -11.80 18.06 12.77
N VAL A 147 -11.94 16.98 13.52
CA VAL A 147 -10.84 16.03 13.77
C VAL A 147 -10.16 15.59 12.47
N GLN A 148 -8.85 15.73 12.44
CA GLN A 148 -8.03 15.27 11.32
C GLN A 148 -7.41 13.93 11.64
N ILE A 149 -7.72 12.93 10.83
CA ILE A 149 -7.24 11.56 11.02
C ILE A 149 -6.36 11.17 9.82
N LEU A 150 -5.15 10.71 10.12
CA LEU A 150 -4.19 10.24 9.14
C LEU A 150 -3.86 8.78 9.43
N ASP A 151 -4.12 7.88 8.48
CA ASP A 151 -3.59 6.51 8.54
C ASP A 151 -2.23 6.47 7.86
N THR A 152 -1.26 5.77 8.46
CA THR A 152 0.14 5.82 8.03
C THR A 152 0.78 4.45 8.10
N THR A 153 1.91 4.27 7.40
CA THR A 153 2.76 3.09 7.52
C THR A 153 4.18 3.48 7.93
N SER A 154 4.95 2.52 8.42
CA SER A 154 6.39 2.69 8.70
C SER A 154 7.21 3.03 7.46
N GLU A 155 6.68 2.74 6.28
CA GLU A 155 7.30 3.04 4.98
C GLU A 155 6.92 4.44 4.43
N GLY A 156 6.26 5.27 5.24
CA GLY A 156 5.91 6.64 4.91
C GLY A 156 4.68 6.81 4.02
N LEU A 157 3.97 5.73 3.69
CA LEU A 157 2.65 5.87 3.09
C LEU A 157 1.70 6.49 4.09
N ALA A 158 0.84 7.38 3.62
CA ALA A 158 -0.14 8.05 4.47
C ALA A 158 -1.35 8.49 3.65
N GLY A 159 -2.50 8.51 4.30
CA GLY A 159 -3.75 8.98 3.70
C GLY A 159 -4.73 9.44 4.78
N THR A 160 -5.51 10.46 4.46
CA THR A 160 -6.56 10.96 5.36
C THR A 160 -7.70 9.97 5.48
N VAL A 161 -8.28 9.89 6.67
CA VAL A 161 -9.34 8.97 7.00
C VAL A 161 -10.54 9.74 7.58
N ARG A 162 -11.72 9.50 7.03
CA ARG A 162 -12.95 10.04 7.62
C ARG A 162 -13.28 9.29 8.92
N PRO A 163 -13.74 9.97 9.98
CA PRO A 163 -14.10 9.31 11.24
C PRO A 163 -15.05 8.10 11.06
N SER A 164 -16.04 8.22 10.17
CA SER A 164 -16.99 7.14 9.85
C SER A 164 -16.34 5.87 9.28
N ARG A 165 -15.15 5.99 8.66
CA ARG A 165 -14.42 4.85 8.10
C ARG A 165 -13.92 3.88 9.17
N ILE A 166 -13.69 4.38 10.37
CA ILE A 166 -13.17 3.62 11.52
C ILE A 166 -14.20 3.48 12.66
N ALA A 167 -15.47 3.81 12.41
CA ALA A 167 -16.55 3.61 13.39
C ALA A 167 -16.60 2.15 13.86
N GLY A 168 -16.87 1.92 15.14
CA GLY A 168 -16.89 0.59 15.76
C GLY A 168 -15.51 -0.06 15.95
N THR A 169 -14.42 0.58 15.48
CA THR A 169 -13.09 -0.03 15.51
C THR A 169 -12.44 0.13 16.89
N LYS A 170 -11.86 -0.97 17.39
CA LYS A 170 -11.05 -0.96 18.61
C LYS A 170 -9.61 -0.59 18.28
N LEU A 171 -9.15 0.51 18.85
CA LEU A 171 -7.78 1.02 18.74
C LEU A 171 -6.99 0.76 20.02
N ASN A 172 -5.66 0.68 19.91
CA ASN A 172 -4.74 0.45 21.01
C ASN A 172 -3.38 1.13 20.74
N ALA A 173 -2.42 0.96 21.63
CA ALA A 173 -1.09 1.55 21.53
C ALA A 173 -0.27 1.11 20.28
N LEU A 174 -0.63 0.01 19.62
CA LEU A 174 0.02 -0.42 18.37
C LEU A 174 -0.61 0.21 17.13
N THR A 175 -1.88 0.60 17.24
CA THR A 175 -2.67 1.16 16.14
C THR A 175 -2.76 2.69 16.18
N VAL A 176 -2.50 3.33 17.32
CA VAL A 176 -2.43 4.79 17.46
C VAL A 176 -0.97 5.21 17.66
N ARG A 177 -0.46 6.00 16.74
CA ARG A 177 0.93 6.52 16.77
C ARG A 177 1.03 7.83 17.52
N TYR A 178 0.03 8.72 17.32
CA TYR A 178 0.05 10.04 17.93
C TYR A 178 -1.37 10.63 17.98
N TYR A 179 -1.62 11.48 18.97
CA TYR A 179 -2.82 12.29 19.04
C TYR A 179 -2.57 13.61 19.79
N THR A 180 -3.37 14.62 19.48
CA THR A 180 -3.44 15.88 20.20
C THR A 180 -4.85 16.11 20.76
N LEU A 181 -4.95 17.01 21.70
CA LEU A 181 -6.21 17.46 22.28
C LEU A 181 -6.32 18.98 22.06
N ASN A 182 -7.49 19.43 21.66
CA ASN A 182 -7.83 20.83 21.61
C ASN A 182 -8.05 21.40 23.03
N GLU A 183 -8.34 22.69 23.14
CA GLU A 183 -8.58 23.38 24.42
C GLU A 183 -9.77 22.79 25.21
N GLN A 184 -10.71 22.13 24.52
CA GLN A 184 -11.87 21.49 25.11
C GLN A 184 -11.56 20.04 25.58
N GLY A 185 -10.32 19.58 25.41
CA GLY A 185 -9.89 18.21 25.76
C GLY A 185 -10.41 17.14 24.79
N GLN A 186 -10.82 17.53 23.59
CA GLN A 186 -11.24 16.60 22.53
C GLN A 186 -10.05 16.27 21.64
N ILE A 187 -10.02 15.05 21.09
CA ILE A 187 -9.01 14.67 20.08
C ILE A 187 -9.29 15.45 18.79
N ASP A 188 -8.34 16.28 18.39
CA ASP A 188 -8.40 17.09 17.16
C ASP A 188 -7.44 16.60 16.08
N ARG A 189 -6.38 15.85 16.44
CA ARG A 189 -5.45 15.18 15.52
C ARG A 189 -5.25 13.74 15.95
N LEU A 190 -5.29 12.83 15.01
CA LEU A 190 -5.10 11.39 15.27
C LEU A 190 -4.28 10.76 14.15
N ILE A 191 -3.12 10.22 14.46
CA ILE A 191 -2.26 9.51 13.52
C ILE A 191 -2.27 8.02 13.85
N LEU A 192 -2.68 7.23 12.89
CA LEU A 192 -2.89 5.79 12.98
C LEU A 192 -1.76 5.01 12.30
N ASN A 193 -1.69 3.71 12.56
CA ASN A 193 -0.72 2.78 12.01
C ASN A 193 -1.42 1.64 11.25
N ASP A 194 -1.59 1.81 9.96
CA ASP A 194 -2.18 0.83 9.01
C ASP A 194 -3.51 0.22 9.53
N VAL A 195 -4.37 1.10 10.04
CA VAL A 195 -5.64 0.69 10.67
C VAL A 195 -6.67 0.31 9.63
N THR A 196 -6.73 1.05 8.53
CA THR A 196 -7.78 0.90 7.52
C THR A 196 -7.47 -0.16 6.47
N GLY A 197 -6.18 -0.41 6.21
CA GLY A 197 -5.72 -1.17 5.05
C GLY A 197 -5.85 -0.42 3.73
N ASP A 198 -6.36 0.83 3.71
CA ASP A 198 -6.61 1.58 2.49
C ASP A 198 -5.32 2.10 1.81
N LEU A 199 -4.18 1.97 2.49
CA LEU A 199 -2.86 2.32 1.95
C LEU A 199 -2.22 1.23 1.08
N TRP A 200 -2.85 0.06 0.97
CA TRP A 200 -2.42 -1.03 0.14
C TRP A 200 -3.01 -0.92 -1.27
N LYS A 201 -2.34 -1.49 -2.26
CA LYS A 201 -2.90 -1.65 -3.60
C LYS A 201 -3.59 -3.00 -3.71
N TYR A 202 -4.80 -3.02 -4.22
CA TYR A 202 -5.62 -4.21 -4.37
C TYR A 202 -5.81 -4.56 -5.84
N GLY A 203 -5.96 -5.84 -6.14
CA GLY A 203 -6.19 -6.29 -7.50
C GLY A 203 -6.29 -7.81 -7.62
N VAL A 204 -6.26 -8.31 -8.84
CA VAL A 204 -6.24 -9.75 -9.13
C VAL A 204 -4.90 -10.16 -9.70
N LEU A 205 -4.36 -11.27 -9.21
CA LEU A 205 -3.18 -11.90 -9.76
C LEU A 205 -3.55 -12.64 -11.04
N ASP A 206 -2.85 -12.31 -12.13
CA ASP A 206 -2.99 -12.95 -13.42
C ASP A 206 -1.90 -14.02 -13.64
N ASP A 207 -0.64 -13.66 -13.42
CA ASP A 207 0.49 -14.56 -13.62
C ASP A 207 1.66 -14.26 -12.67
N VAL A 208 2.49 -15.26 -12.44
CA VAL A 208 3.74 -15.15 -11.68
C VAL A 208 4.90 -15.66 -12.53
N LYS A 209 5.79 -14.75 -12.92
CA LYS A 209 7.02 -15.11 -13.63
C LYS A 209 8.17 -15.21 -12.64
N ASN A 210 8.80 -16.39 -12.60
CA ASN A 210 10.02 -16.56 -11.82
C ASN A 210 11.17 -15.85 -12.52
N LEU A 211 11.92 -15.04 -11.80
CA LEU A 211 13.22 -14.58 -12.27
C LEU A 211 14.14 -15.80 -12.29
N ALA A 212 14.70 -16.11 -13.45
CA ALA A 212 15.63 -17.22 -13.58
C ALA A 212 16.86 -16.96 -12.68
N VAL A 213 16.95 -17.70 -11.59
CA VAL A 213 18.16 -17.74 -10.79
C VAL A 213 19.05 -18.78 -11.41
N ASN A 214 20.27 -18.39 -11.82
CA ASN A 214 21.27 -19.35 -12.25
C ASN A 214 21.53 -20.33 -11.10
N ALA A 215 21.04 -21.56 -11.23
CA ALA A 215 21.16 -22.61 -10.22
C ALA A 215 22.61 -22.85 -9.75
N SER A 216 23.58 -22.50 -10.57
CA SER A 216 25.00 -22.56 -10.25
C SER A 216 25.47 -21.59 -9.16
N SER A 217 24.82 -20.45 -8.97
CA SER A 217 25.20 -19.49 -7.93
C SER A 217 24.68 -19.88 -6.53
N ILE A 218 23.54 -20.57 -6.48
CA ILE A 218 22.96 -21.04 -5.20
C ILE A 218 23.72 -22.24 -4.66
N LEU A 219 24.14 -23.14 -5.53
CA LEU A 219 24.91 -24.32 -5.12
C LEU A 219 26.30 -23.94 -4.56
N GLY A 220 26.93 -22.90 -5.12
CA GLY A 220 28.20 -22.35 -4.61
C GLY A 220 28.10 -21.70 -3.23
N THR A 221 26.96 -21.14 -2.87
CA THR A 221 26.74 -20.48 -1.56
C THR A 221 26.34 -21.50 -0.47
N LEU A 222 25.67 -22.58 -0.83
CA LEU A 222 25.24 -23.63 0.11
C LEU A 222 26.32 -24.71 0.36
N THR A 223 27.26 -24.88 -0.56
CA THR A 223 28.34 -25.87 -0.41
C THR A 223 29.62 -25.28 0.10
N GLY A 224 29.61 -24.17 0.87
CA GLY A 224 30.74 -23.49 1.53
C GLY A 224 32.01 -24.35 1.60
N SER A 225 32.63 -24.67 0.45
CA SER A 225 33.93 -25.28 0.43
C SER A 225 34.96 -24.17 0.34
N GLY A 226 35.49 -23.80 1.51
CA GLY A 226 36.81 -23.20 1.57
C GLY A 226 37.82 -24.13 0.92
N SER A 227 38.42 -23.65 -0.14
CA SER A 227 39.65 -24.21 -0.65
C SER A 227 40.52 -23.06 -1.06
N SER A 228 41.42 -22.70 -0.16
CA SER A 228 42.66 -22.05 -0.45
C SER A 228 43.61 -23.08 -1.10
N GLY A 229 44.26 -22.74 -2.19
CA GLY A 229 45.33 -23.58 -2.69
C GLY A 229 45.77 -23.24 -4.12
N SER A 230 46.86 -22.59 -4.19
CA SER A 230 47.76 -22.26 -5.30
C SER A 230 48.13 -23.40 -6.24
N GLY A 231 48.37 -23.06 -7.50
CA GLY A 231 49.56 -23.63 -8.21
C GLY A 231 49.33 -24.34 -9.52
N SER A 232 49.77 -23.69 -10.57
CA SER A 232 50.54 -24.13 -11.76
C SER A 232 50.05 -25.23 -12.69
N SER A 233 49.93 -24.82 -13.91
CA SER A 233 50.37 -25.38 -15.21
C SER A 233 50.57 -26.88 -15.40
N SER A 234 49.94 -27.47 -16.41
CA SER A 234 50.65 -27.99 -17.61
C SER A 234 49.66 -28.69 -18.57
N SER A 235 50.00 -28.54 -19.81
CA SER A 235 49.47 -29.11 -21.04
C SER A 235 49.42 -30.63 -21.06
N GLY A 236 48.42 -31.17 -21.77
CA GLY A 236 48.36 -32.59 -22.15
C GLY A 236 47.18 -32.92 -23.04
N ASN A 237 47.47 -33.02 -24.33
CA ASN A 237 46.62 -33.43 -25.41
C ASN A 237 46.41 -34.96 -25.37
N SER A 238 45.20 -35.48 -25.55
CA SER A 238 44.95 -36.61 -26.43
C SER A 238 43.48 -37.05 -26.46
N SER A 239 43.08 -37.31 -27.65
CA SER A 239 41.85 -37.84 -28.23
C SER A 239 41.44 -39.19 -27.69
N SER A 240 40.12 -39.45 -27.60
CA SER A 240 39.37 -40.45 -28.39
C SER A 240 38.03 -40.85 -27.78
N SER A 241 37.04 -40.65 -28.57
CA SER A 241 35.88 -41.49 -28.99
C SER A 241 34.96 -42.13 -27.98
N SER A 242 33.70 -41.86 -28.26
CA SER A 242 32.50 -42.71 -28.29
C SER A 242 31.81 -43.06 -26.99
N GLY A 243 30.53 -42.71 -26.97
CA GLY A 243 29.53 -43.29 -26.09
C GLY A 243 28.37 -42.34 -25.80
N SER A 244 27.51 -42.25 -26.81
CA SER A 244 26.16 -41.64 -26.67
C SER A 244 25.37 -42.40 -25.63
N THR A 245 24.85 -41.70 -24.62
CA THR A 245 23.46 -41.86 -24.16
C THR A 245 23.05 -40.53 -23.59
N GLY A 246 22.23 -39.86 -24.38
CA GLY A 246 21.58 -38.63 -23.95
C GLY A 246 20.59 -38.91 -22.84
N SER A 247 20.83 -38.29 -21.71
CA SER A 247 19.77 -37.99 -20.77
C SER A 247 19.72 -36.46 -20.65
N THR A 248 19.07 -35.85 -21.61
CA THR A 248 18.49 -34.52 -21.45
C THR A 248 17.37 -34.63 -20.44
N THR A 249 17.71 -34.56 -19.18
CA THR A 249 16.72 -34.22 -18.15
C THR A 249 16.20 -32.83 -18.46
N ASN A 250 15.05 -32.76 -19.09
CA ASN A 250 14.26 -31.57 -19.28
C ASN A 250 13.96 -30.97 -17.91
N THR A 251 14.78 -30.00 -17.49
CA THR A 251 14.55 -29.15 -16.33
C THR A 251 13.29 -28.29 -16.50
N THR A 252 12.78 -28.18 -17.73
CA THR A 252 11.57 -27.44 -18.09
C THR A 252 10.28 -28.14 -17.66
N THR A 253 10.23 -29.46 -17.68
CA THR A 253 9.03 -30.25 -17.34
C THR A 253 8.70 -30.23 -15.84
N VAL A 254 9.71 -30.25 -14.99
CA VAL A 254 9.50 -30.22 -13.51
C VAL A 254 9.00 -28.88 -13.01
N THR A 255 9.42 -27.79 -13.65
CA THR A 255 8.96 -26.43 -13.27
C THR A 255 7.52 -26.16 -13.74
N ASP A 256 7.13 -26.67 -14.90
CA ASP A 256 5.76 -26.51 -15.41
C ASP A 256 4.76 -27.41 -14.67
N ASP A 257 5.16 -28.64 -14.29
CA ASP A 257 4.34 -29.54 -13.47
C ASP A 257 4.14 -28.99 -12.05
N LEU A 258 5.19 -28.42 -11.42
CA LEU A 258 5.08 -27.77 -10.12
C LEU A 258 4.25 -26.47 -10.20
N ARG A 259 4.30 -25.77 -11.32
CA ARG A 259 3.51 -24.57 -11.56
C ARG A 259 2.01 -24.89 -11.63
N SER A 260 1.64 -25.97 -12.33
CA SER A 260 0.25 -26.44 -12.43
C SER A 260 -0.32 -26.90 -11.08
N VAL A 261 0.52 -27.41 -10.19
CA VAL A 261 0.13 -27.89 -8.85
C VAL A 261 0.09 -26.75 -7.82
N LEU A 262 0.99 -25.75 -7.95
CA LEU A 262 1.18 -24.69 -6.96
C LEU A 262 0.40 -23.41 -7.25
N VAL A 263 0.04 -23.18 -8.50
CA VAL A 263 -0.75 -22.03 -8.94
C VAL A 263 -1.91 -22.58 -9.79
N PRO A 264 -3.01 -22.99 -9.16
CA PRO A 264 -4.19 -23.37 -9.90
C PRO A 264 -4.59 -22.23 -10.83
N THR A 265 -5.06 -22.56 -12.02
CA THR A 265 -5.52 -21.55 -12.98
C THR A 265 -6.63 -20.70 -12.37
N THR A 266 -6.76 -19.46 -12.85
CA THR A 266 -7.85 -18.58 -12.40
C THR A 266 -9.21 -19.27 -12.49
N SER A 267 -9.41 -20.09 -13.54
CA SER A 267 -10.61 -20.89 -13.74
C SER A 267 -10.81 -21.92 -12.61
N GLU A 268 -9.80 -22.68 -12.26
CA GLU A 268 -9.89 -23.71 -11.20
C GLU A 268 -10.15 -23.08 -9.83
N ILE A 269 -9.56 -21.92 -9.54
CA ILE A 269 -9.82 -21.19 -8.30
C ILE A 269 -11.24 -20.65 -8.27
N LEU A 270 -11.69 -20.01 -9.34
CA LEU A 270 -13.04 -19.46 -9.40
C LEU A 270 -14.09 -20.57 -9.26
N TRP A 271 -13.92 -21.67 -9.95
CA TRP A 271 -14.80 -22.84 -9.81
C TRP A 271 -14.71 -23.48 -8.42
N GLY A 272 -13.52 -23.64 -7.87
CA GLY A 272 -13.33 -24.15 -6.51
C GLY A 272 -13.93 -23.27 -5.42
N VAL A 273 -14.01 -21.94 -5.61
CA VAL A 273 -14.75 -21.03 -4.72
C VAL A 273 -16.25 -21.18 -4.93
N ILE A 274 -16.69 -21.34 -6.18
CA ILE A 274 -18.11 -21.47 -6.53
C ILE A 274 -18.70 -22.75 -5.93
N ASP A 275 -17.99 -23.88 -6.01
CA ASP A 275 -18.46 -25.18 -5.49
C ASP A 275 -18.10 -25.44 -4.02
N GLY A 276 -17.27 -24.58 -3.42
CA GLY A 276 -16.87 -24.65 -2.01
C GLY A 276 -15.88 -25.75 -1.66
N SER A 277 -15.37 -26.50 -2.63
CA SER A 277 -14.59 -27.72 -2.39
C SER A 277 -13.10 -27.49 -2.16
N LEU A 278 -12.48 -26.52 -2.83
CA LEU A 278 -11.02 -26.39 -2.86
C LEU A 278 -10.47 -25.43 -1.81
N LEU A 279 -11.16 -24.35 -1.51
CA LEU A 279 -10.60 -23.23 -0.76
C LEU A 279 -10.78 -23.32 0.75
N SER A 280 -11.82 -23.99 1.24
CA SER A 280 -12.01 -24.16 2.69
C SER A 280 -10.88 -25.00 3.30
N THR A 281 -10.37 -25.98 2.59
CA THR A 281 -9.29 -26.86 3.08
C THR A 281 -7.92 -26.16 3.03
N VAL A 282 -7.61 -25.48 1.94
CA VAL A 282 -6.35 -24.74 1.77
C VAL A 282 -6.31 -23.55 2.69
N TRP A 283 -7.41 -22.80 2.77
CA TRP A 283 -7.48 -21.57 3.53
C TRP A 283 -7.52 -21.77 5.05
N ASN A 284 -8.27 -22.75 5.54
CA ASN A 284 -8.28 -23.08 6.97
C ASN A 284 -6.91 -23.52 7.50
N ARG A 285 -6.06 -24.08 6.64
CA ARG A 285 -4.67 -24.38 6.97
C ARG A 285 -3.76 -23.15 6.98
N ILE A 286 -3.99 -22.17 6.09
CA ILE A 286 -3.19 -20.95 6.00
C ILE A 286 -3.45 -20.00 7.18
N THR A 287 -4.67 -19.94 7.70
CA THR A 287 -5.07 -18.98 8.72
C THR A 287 -4.92 -19.47 10.17
N SER A 288 -4.65 -20.76 10.39
CA SER A 288 -4.68 -21.37 11.74
C SER A 288 -3.37 -21.34 12.53
N SER A 289 -2.28 -20.72 12.03
CA SER A 289 -0.99 -20.76 12.71
C SER A 289 -0.37 -19.40 12.97
N SER A 290 0.03 -19.20 14.24
CA SER A 290 0.76 -18.04 14.75
C SER A 290 2.28 -18.22 14.60
N GLY A 291 2.89 -17.55 13.64
CA GLY A 291 4.34 -17.54 13.43
C GLY A 291 4.74 -16.66 12.26
N SER A 292 6.05 -16.48 12.01
CA SER A 292 6.55 -15.66 10.90
C SER A 292 5.91 -16.07 9.57
N LEU A 293 5.23 -15.15 8.91
CA LEU A 293 4.44 -15.36 7.69
C LEU A 293 5.18 -16.15 6.60
N LEU A 294 6.50 -16.00 6.51
CA LEU A 294 7.32 -16.69 5.53
C LEU A 294 7.53 -18.18 5.85
N SER A 295 7.83 -18.52 7.10
CA SER A 295 8.07 -19.91 7.54
C SER A 295 6.79 -20.73 7.56
N ILE A 296 5.66 -20.09 7.83
CA ILE A 296 4.33 -20.70 7.82
C ILE A 296 3.92 -21.04 6.38
N GLY A 297 4.05 -20.08 5.45
CA GLY A 297 3.72 -20.30 4.04
C GLY A 297 4.52 -21.45 3.42
N LEU A 298 5.80 -21.54 3.73
CA LEU A 298 6.70 -22.59 3.22
C LEU A 298 6.34 -23.97 3.76
N LYS A 299 6.08 -24.10 5.07
CA LYS A 299 5.70 -25.36 5.68
C LYS A 299 4.35 -25.85 5.16
N GLN A 300 3.40 -24.94 5.00
CA GLN A 300 2.08 -25.27 4.47
C GLN A 300 2.12 -25.65 3.01
N LEU A 301 2.96 -25.00 2.21
CA LEU A 301 3.19 -25.39 0.83
C LEU A 301 3.76 -26.83 0.75
N ALA A 302 4.69 -27.17 1.63
CA ALA A 302 5.23 -28.52 1.75
C ALA A 302 4.14 -29.53 2.13
N ASP A 303 3.30 -29.22 3.10
CA ASP A 303 2.22 -30.07 3.59
C ASP A 303 1.11 -30.26 2.52
N ILE A 304 0.77 -29.21 1.77
CA ILE A 304 -0.26 -29.25 0.70
C ILE A 304 0.23 -30.03 -0.52
N THR A 305 1.49 -29.82 -0.90
CA THR A 305 2.06 -30.41 -2.12
C THR A 305 2.65 -31.79 -1.89
N GLY A 306 2.83 -32.22 -0.63
CA GLY A 306 3.56 -33.44 -0.28
C GLY A 306 5.04 -33.41 -0.65
N GLN A 307 5.58 -32.24 -1.01
CA GLN A 307 6.97 -32.08 -1.43
C GLN A 307 7.90 -31.83 -0.23
N PRO A 308 9.14 -32.33 -0.27
CA PRO A 308 10.12 -32.02 0.76
C PRO A 308 10.37 -30.52 0.90
N MET A 309 10.57 -30.03 2.13
CA MET A 309 10.86 -28.64 2.41
C MET A 309 12.06 -28.10 1.59
N SER A 310 13.06 -28.95 1.30
CA SER A 310 14.20 -28.59 0.45
C SER A 310 13.80 -28.25 -0.98
N THR A 311 12.82 -28.97 -1.54
CA THR A 311 12.28 -28.68 -2.87
C THR A 311 11.52 -27.35 -2.87
N ILE A 312 10.73 -27.10 -1.84
CA ILE A 312 10.00 -25.84 -1.67
C ILE A 312 10.95 -24.66 -1.47
N LEU A 313 12.00 -24.80 -0.65
CA LEU A 313 13.03 -23.78 -0.46
C LEU A 313 13.79 -23.49 -1.75
N ASN A 314 14.10 -24.49 -2.55
CA ASN A 314 14.76 -24.29 -3.86
C ASN A 314 13.83 -23.59 -4.86
N PHE A 315 12.52 -23.77 -4.74
CA PHE A 315 11.53 -23.09 -5.56
C PHE A 315 11.29 -21.64 -5.11
N VAL A 316 11.40 -21.38 -3.80
CA VAL A 316 11.17 -20.06 -3.19
C VAL A 316 12.45 -19.19 -3.20
N GLY A 317 13.63 -19.80 -3.37
CA GLY A 317 14.90 -19.08 -3.52
C GLY A 317 14.96 -18.32 -4.86
N GLY A 318 14.83 -16.99 -4.80
CA GLY A 318 14.89 -16.10 -5.95
C GLY A 318 13.71 -15.12 -6.01
N GLY A 319 13.86 -14.09 -6.83
CA GLY A 319 12.81 -13.10 -7.05
C GLY A 319 11.69 -13.61 -7.97
N ALA A 320 10.59 -12.90 -7.99
CA ALA A 320 9.47 -13.15 -8.89
C ALA A 320 8.89 -11.84 -9.41
N THR A 321 8.26 -11.90 -10.58
CA THR A 321 7.45 -10.82 -11.11
C THR A 321 5.99 -11.25 -11.09
N TYR A 322 5.19 -10.51 -10.36
CA TYR A 322 3.74 -10.72 -10.22
C TYR A 322 3.03 -9.82 -11.22
N ILE A 323 2.28 -10.41 -12.14
CA ILE A 323 1.45 -9.69 -13.11
C ILE A 323 0.05 -9.65 -12.56
N CYS A 324 -0.47 -8.45 -12.36
CA CYS A 324 -1.76 -8.21 -11.70
C CYS A 324 -2.59 -7.23 -12.52
N TYR A 325 -3.91 -7.28 -12.35
CA TYR A 325 -4.79 -6.19 -12.77
C TYR A 325 -5.15 -5.36 -11.56
N ILE A 326 -4.83 -4.06 -11.61
CA ILE A 326 -5.11 -3.07 -10.56
C ILE A 326 -5.75 -1.86 -11.23
N ASN A 327 -6.87 -1.40 -10.72
CA ASN A 327 -7.64 -0.28 -11.27
C ASN A 327 -7.90 -0.44 -12.79
N GLY A 328 -8.22 -1.66 -13.22
CA GLY A 328 -8.52 -1.96 -14.61
C GLY A 328 -7.30 -2.03 -15.54
N SER A 329 -6.10 -1.83 -15.05
CA SER A 329 -4.86 -1.85 -15.83
C SER A 329 -3.93 -2.95 -15.37
N GLN A 330 -3.17 -3.53 -16.30
CA GLN A 330 -2.14 -4.48 -15.95
C GLN A 330 -0.96 -3.77 -15.27
N ALA A 331 -0.54 -4.30 -14.12
CA ALA A 331 0.59 -3.85 -13.35
C ALA A 331 1.55 -5.01 -13.08
N SER A 332 2.85 -4.73 -13.00
CA SER A 332 3.88 -5.73 -12.71
C SER A 332 4.68 -5.34 -11.48
N PHE A 333 4.85 -6.28 -10.57
CA PHE A 333 5.60 -6.10 -9.32
C PHE A 333 6.74 -7.09 -9.26
N SER A 334 7.97 -6.60 -9.39
CA SER A 334 9.18 -7.41 -9.25
C SER A 334 9.68 -7.37 -7.81
N THR A 335 10.01 -8.54 -7.28
CA THR A 335 10.46 -8.71 -5.90
C THR A 335 11.72 -9.55 -5.84
N SER A 336 12.55 -9.32 -4.84
CA SER A 336 13.76 -10.12 -4.59
C SER A 336 13.45 -11.42 -3.83
N VAL A 337 12.28 -11.49 -3.20
CA VAL A 337 11.78 -12.67 -2.48
C VAL A 337 10.45 -13.09 -3.08
N LYS A 338 10.15 -14.37 -3.01
CA LYS A 338 8.90 -14.92 -3.51
C LYS A 338 7.83 -14.89 -2.43
N TYR A 339 6.65 -14.40 -2.79
CA TYR A 339 5.46 -14.39 -1.92
C TYR A 339 4.54 -15.55 -2.33
N PRO A 340 4.07 -16.38 -1.37
CA PRO A 340 3.16 -17.46 -1.64
C PRO A 340 1.74 -16.92 -1.85
N VAL A 341 1.39 -16.66 -3.10
CA VAL A 341 0.05 -16.20 -3.49
C VAL A 341 -0.48 -17.06 -4.62
N LEU A 342 -1.79 -17.24 -4.64
CA LEU A 342 -2.54 -17.96 -5.67
C LEU A 342 -3.21 -16.94 -6.61
N ALA A 343 -3.63 -17.38 -7.79
CA ALA A 343 -4.47 -16.56 -8.66
C ALA A 343 -5.74 -16.10 -7.91
N GLY A 344 -6.17 -14.88 -8.18
CA GLY A 344 -7.31 -14.25 -7.49
C GLY A 344 -6.90 -12.96 -6.77
N GLY A 345 -7.71 -12.54 -5.80
CA GLY A 345 -7.54 -11.27 -5.12
C GLY A 345 -6.28 -11.20 -4.27
N LEU A 346 -5.51 -10.14 -4.41
CA LEU A 346 -4.31 -9.88 -3.63
C LEU A 346 -4.21 -8.42 -3.17
N ALA A 347 -3.37 -8.22 -2.15
CA ALA A 347 -2.96 -6.91 -1.66
C ALA A 347 -1.45 -6.76 -1.82
N VAL A 348 -1.01 -5.60 -2.32
CA VAL A 348 0.40 -5.24 -2.50
C VAL A 348 0.72 -4.04 -1.63
N ARG A 349 1.65 -4.21 -0.70
CA ARG A 349 2.22 -3.12 0.09
C ARG A 349 3.52 -2.62 -0.55
N GLN A 350 3.60 -1.33 -0.75
CA GLN A 350 4.78 -0.66 -1.27
C GLN A 350 5.27 0.40 -0.29
N ASN A 351 6.50 0.83 -0.43
CA ASN A 351 6.94 2.09 0.16
C ASN A 351 6.60 3.25 -0.78
N VAL A 352 6.88 4.48 -0.35
CA VAL A 352 6.64 5.70 -1.14
C VAL A 352 7.37 5.71 -2.50
N ASN A 353 8.47 4.98 -2.63
CA ASN A 353 9.24 4.85 -3.88
C ASN A 353 8.73 3.72 -4.78
N GLY A 354 7.60 3.08 -4.43
CA GLY A 354 7.02 1.99 -5.22
C GLY A 354 7.69 0.61 -5.02
N THR A 355 8.69 0.50 -4.14
CA THR A 355 9.31 -0.80 -3.84
C THR A 355 8.33 -1.68 -3.07
N VAL A 356 8.13 -2.91 -3.55
CA VAL A 356 7.25 -3.88 -2.91
C VAL A 356 7.83 -4.33 -1.57
N LYS A 357 7.03 -4.27 -0.52
CA LYS A 357 7.35 -4.70 0.84
C LYS A 357 6.62 -5.97 1.24
N ALA A 358 5.42 -6.18 0.72
CA ALA A 358 4.66 -7.40 0.91
C ALA A 358 3.67 -7.61 -0.24
N ILE A 359 3.36 -8.88 -0.53
CA ILE A 359 2.23 -9.29 -1.34
C ILE A 359 1.48 -10.33 -0.53
N ILE A 360 0.19 -10.11 -0.29
CA ILE A 360 -0.64 -10.94 0.58
C ILE A 360 -1.88 -11.39 -0.19
N GLN A 361 -2.21 -12.66 -0.05
CA GLN A 361 -3.46 -13.22 -0.56
C GLN A 361 -4.64 -12.66 0.22
N LEU A 362 -5.65 -12.15 -0.47
CA LEU A 362 -6.93 -11.80 0.13
C LEU A 362 -7.76 -13.05 0.41
N MET A 363 -8.67 -12.95 1.39
CA MET A 363 -9.57 -14.02 1.77
C MET A 363 -10.70 -14.15 0.75
N PRO A 364 -10.82 -15.29 0.06
CA PRO A 364 -11.90 -15.51 -0.91
C PRO A 364 -13.22 -15.82 -0.23
N MET A 365 -14.30 -15.43 -0.88
CA MET A 365 -15.67 -15.83 -0.51
C MET A 365 -16.59 -15.87 -1.71
N LYS A 366 -17.58 -16.77 -1.67
CA LYS A 366 -18.69 -16.76 -2.63
C LYS A 366 -19.65 -15.62 -2.26
N ILE A 367 -20.07 -14.85 -3.24
CA ILE A 367 -21.07 -13.82 -3.04
C ILE A 367 -22.44 -14.36 -3.44
N ASP A 368 -23.40 -14.33 -2.49
CA ASP A 368 -24.77 -14.78 -2.71
C ASP A 368 -25.69 -13.63 -3.15
N LYS A 369 -25.46 -12.42 -2.59
CA LYS A 369 -26.22 -11.20 -2.92
C LYS A 369 -25.33 -9.98 -2.91
N VAL A 370 -25.68 -9.01 -3.73
CA VAL A 370 -25.00 -7.72 -3.87
C VAL A 370 -25.91 -6.61 -3.38
N GLY A 371 -25.42 -5.75 -2.50
CA GLY A 371 -26.04 -4.51 -2.06
C GLY A 371 -25.27 -3.28 -2.56
N ALA A 372 -25.71 -2.09 -2.18
CA ALA A 372 -25.10 -0.84 -2.62
C ALA A 372 -23.66 -0.64 -2.11
N ALA A 373 -23.41 -0.98 -0.84
CA ALA A 373 -22.10 -0.84 -0.18
C ALA A 373 -21.73 -2.10 0.62
N SER A 374 -22.32 -3.23 0.29
CA SER A 374 -22.06 -4.49 0.99
C SER A 374 -22.42 -5.68 0.13
N VAL A 375 -21.87 -6.83 0.46
CA VAL A 375 -22.25 -8.11 -0.12
C VAL A 375 -22.62 -9.09 0.97
N MET A 376 -23.38 -10.12 0.61
CA MET A 376 -23.73 -11.23 1.49
C MET A 376 -22.99 -12.49 1.04
N SER A 377 -22.42 -13.20 1.99
CA SER A 377 -21.80 -14.52 1.80
C SER A 377 -22.22 -15.44 2.95
N ASN A 378 -22.86 -16.56 2.63
CA ASN A 378 -23.34 -17.53 3.64
C ASN A 378 -24.14 -16.88 4.79
N GLY A 379 -24.99 -15.90 4.48
CA GLY A 379 -25.82 -15.19 5.46
C GLY A 379 -25.08 -14.10 6.25
N ILE A 380 -23.77 -13.92 6.04
CA ILE A 380 -22.95 -12.88 6.69
C ILE A 380 -22.82 -11.68 5.74
N ARG A 381 -23.02 -10.49 6.28
CA ARG A 381 -22.83 -9.22 5.56
C ARG A 381 -21.37 -8.79 5.67
N TYR A 382 -20.78 -8.44 4.53
CA TYR A 382 -19.46 -7.83 4.41
C TYR A 382 -19.57 -6.47 3.75
N GLU A 383 -18.96 -5.47 4.32
CA GLU A 383 -18.91 -4.14 3.70
C GLU A 383 -17.88 -4.11 2.58
N THR A 384 -18.17 -3.33 1.54
CA THR A 384 -17.21 -3.08 0.46
C THR A 384 -16.29 -1.92 0.82
N ALA A 385 -15.07 -1.95 0.29
CA ALA A 385 -14.20 -0.79 0.33
C ALA A 385 -14.67 0.27 -0.68
N ASP A 386 -14.37 1.54 -0.42
CA ASP A 386 -14.74 2.65 -1.30
C ASP A 386 -14.03 2.52 -2.67
N ASP A 387 -12.81 1.98 -2.68
CA ASP A 387 -11.95 1.71 -3.84
C ASP A 387 -12.05 0.27 -4.36
N MET A 388 -13.12 -0.45 -3.98
CA MET A 388 -13.33 -1.84 -4.38
C MET A 388 -13.28 -2.00 -5.91
N GLN A 389 -12.52 -2.98 -6.37
CA GLN A 389 -12.36 -3.27 -7.78
C GLN A 389 -13.25 -4.43 -8.20
N VAL A 390 -13.89 -4.30 -9.36
CA VAL A 390 -14.76 -5.33 -9.92
C VAL A 390 -14.26 -5.70 -11.31
N TYR A 391 -14.10 -6.99 -11.53
CA TYR A 391 -13.65 -7.55 -12.81
C TYR A 391 -14.63 -8.58 -13.35
N LEU A 392 -14.85 -8.54 -14.66
CA LEU A 392 -15.42 -9.64 -15.41
C LEU A 392 -14.29 -10.52 -15.92
N TRP A 393 -14.32 -11.81 -15.56
CA TRP A 393 -13.41 -12.78 -16.15
C TRP A 393 -14.06 -13.43 -17.37
N TYR A 394 -13.45 -13.24 -18.55
CA TYR A 394 -13.96 -13.74 -19.81
C TYR A 394 -12.83 -14.16 -20.73
N LYS A 395 -12.91 -15.37 -21.29
CA LYS A 395 -11.91 -15.92 -22.23
C LYS A 395 -10.46 -15.81 -21.74
N GLY A 396 -10.23 -16.06 -20.44
CA GLY A 396 -8.90 -16.05 -19.86
C GLY A 396 -8.33 -14.65 -19.55
N GLN A 397 -9.15 -13.60 -19.57
CA GLN A 397 -8.71 -12.23 -19.29
C GLN A 397 -9.66 -11.54 -18.30
N TYR A 398 -9.12 -10.56 -17.55
CA TYR A 398 -9.87 -9.71 -16.65
C TYR A 398 -10.24 -8.39 -17.35
N TYR A 399 -11.51 -8.01 -17.26
CA TYR A 399 -12.04 -6.76 -17.76
C TYR A 399 -12.64 -5.98 -16.59
N ALA A 400 -12.19 -4.73 -16.40
CA ALA A 400 -12.76 -3.87 -15.37
C ALA A 400 -14.24 -3.60 -15.67
N THR A 401 -15.06 -3.66 -14.64
CA THR A 401 -16.50 -3.42 -14.71
C THR A 401 -16.97 -2.76 -13.41
N LYS A 402 -18.27 -2.54 -13.25
CA LYS A 402 -18.87 -2.00 -12.04
C LYS A 402 -19.75 -3.04 -11.36
N LEU A 403 -19.89 -2.92 -10.04
CA LEU A 403 -20.74 -3.82 -9.27
C LEU A 403 -22.21 -3.77 -9.75
N SER A 404 -22.68 -2.62 -10.21
CA SER A 404 -24.01 -2.44 -10.78
C SER A 404 -24.25 -3.18 -12.10
N GLU A 405 -23.18 -3.54 -12.82
CA GLU A 405 -23.26 -4.23 -14.11
C GLU A 405 -23.24 -5.75 -13.97
N VAL A 406 -22.85 -6.25 -12.79
CA VAL A 406 -22.79 -7.67 -12.46
C VAL A 406 -23.70 -7.98 -11.27
N ASN A 407 -24.59 -8.92 -11.44
CA ASN A 407 -25.50 -9.36 -10.37
C ASN A 407 -25.41 -10.86 -10.13
N SER A 408 -25.89 -11.31 -8.99
CA SER A 408 -25.84 -12.73 -8.62
C SER A 408 -26.78 -13.62 -9.44
N GLU A 409 -27.71 -13.08 -10.19
CA GLU A 409 -28.60 -13.84 -11.08
C GLU A 409 -27.91 -14.19 -12.40
N GLY A 410 -27.20 -13.22 -13.00
CA GLY A 410 -26.51 -13.41 -14.29
C GLY A 410 -25.06 -13.89 -14.18
N TYR A 411 -24.49 -13.83 -12.98
CA TYR A 411 -23.07 -14.08 -12.77
C TYR A 411 -22.82 -14.94 -11.53
N TYR A 412 -21.79 -15.76 -11.57
CA TYR A 412 -21.12 -16.28 -10.39
C TYR A 412 -20.16 -15.20 -9.90
N LEU A 413 -20.29 -14.84 -8.62
CA LEU A 413 -19.48 -13.78 -8.01
C LEU A 413 -18.58 -14.36 -6.95
N THR A 414 -17.29 -14.11 -7.09
CA THR A 414 -16.28 -14.40 -6.09
C THR A 414 -15.74 -13.06 -5.56
N GLY A 415 -15.80 -12.89 -4.25
CA GLY A 415 -15.24 -11.73 -3.55
C GLY A 415 -13.96 -12.08 -2.83
N TRP A 416 -13.10 -11.10 -2.65
CA TRP A 416 -11.92 -11.18 -1.79
C TRP A 416 -11.91 -10.01 -0.83
N TYR A 417 -11.79 -10.31 0.47
CA TYR A 417 -11.70 -9.30 1.51
C TYR A 417 -10.35 -9.32 2.22
N ASP A 418 -9.96 -8.19 2.77
CA ASP A 418 -8.75 -8.10 3.56
C ASP A 418 -8.93 -8.75 4.93
N ASN A 419 -7.98 -9.58 5.34
CA ASN A 419 -7.96 -10.25 6.63
C ASN A 419 -6.52 -10.41 7.13
N PHE A 420 -5.70 -9.38 6.97
CA PHE A 420 -4.28 -9.43 7.35
C PHE A 420 -3.94 -8.55 8.56
N GLY A 421 -4.94 -8.20 9.39
CA GLY A 421 -4.73 -7.65 10.72
C GLY A 421 -5.00 -6.16 10.86
N CYS A 422 -5.40 -5.43 9.80
CA CYS A 422 -5.85 -4.05 9.94
C CYS A 422 -7.10 -3.98 10.83
N ALA A 423 -7.10 -3.10 11.83
CA ALA A 423 -8.14 -3.05 12.85
C ALA A 423 -9.52 -2.71 12.28
N ALA A 424 -9.58 -1.84 11.26
CA ALA A 424 -10.77 -1.49 10.48
C ALA A 424 -10.80 -2.18 9.09
N GLY A 425 -10.10 -3.31 8.94
CA GLY A 425 -10.11 -4.15 7.75
C GLY A 425 -11.39 -4.98 7.60
N LYS A 426 -11.26 -6.15 6.96
CA LYS A 426 -12.35 -7.07 6.62
C LYS A 426 -13.36 -6.48 5.64
N ARG A 427 -12.91 -5.61 4.76
CA ARG A 427 -13.70 -5.06 3.66
C ARG A 427 -13.43 -5.82 2.38
N VAL A 428 -14.46 -5.97 1.55
CA VAL A 428 -14.30 -6.56 0.22
C VAL A 428 -13.56 -5.58 -0.67
N ARG A 429 -12.41 -6.02 -1.16
CA ARG A 429 -11.49 -5.21 -1.96
C ARG A 429 -11.58 -5.51 -3.45
N VAL A 430 -11.89 -6.77 -3.77
CA VAL A 430 -11.95 -7.23 -5.16
C VAL A 430 -13.14 -8.16 -5.34
N ILE A 431 -13.82 -8.03 -6.47
CA ILE A 431 -14.86 -8.97 -6.92
C ILE A 431 -14.52 -9.41 -8.34
N VAL A 432 -14.61 -10.69 -8.60
CA VAL A 432 -14.55 -11.26 -9.95
C VAL A 432 -15.89 -11.91 -10.27
N ALA A 433 -16.44 -11.51 -11.40
CA ALA A 433 -17.68 -12.03 -11.96
C ALA A 433 -17.38 -12.98 -13.12
N VAL A 434 -18.02 -14.13 -13.14
CA VAL A 434 -18.01 -15.07 -14.26
C VAL A 434 -19.44 -15.24 -14.72
N LYS A 435 -19.71 -15.03 -16.02
CA LYS A 435 -21.05 -15.15 -16.58
C LYS A 435 -21.57 -16.58 -16.38
N ARG A 436 -22.84 -16.69 -15.98
CA ARG A 436 -23.55 -17.98 -15.97
C ARG A 436 -23.88 -18.38 -17.40
N ASP A 437 -23.71 -19.67 -17.69
CA ASP A 437 -24.09 -20.24 -18.99
C ASP A 437 -25.61 -20.27 -19.15
#